data_af5e9769df7758ecb15f19cd37bfdb17
#
_entry.id   af5e9769df7758ecb15f19cd37bfdb17
#
_cell.length_a   1.000
_cell.length_b   1.000
_cell.length_c   1.000
_cell.angle_alpha   90.00
_cell.angle_beta   90.00
_cell.angle_gamma   90.00
#
_symmetry.space_group_name_H-M   'P 1'
#
loop_
_entity.id
_entity.type
_entity.pdbx_description
1 polymer ?
#
loop_
_entity_poly.entity_id
_entity_poly.type
_entity_poly.pdbx_seq_one_letter_code
_entity_poly.pdbx_strand_id
1 'polypeptide(L)'
;MSGQRGFTYLTVLFVVAMMAGGLALIGEVWHTSNLREKEADLLHVGNEYRRAIERYYLTGQRQYPKNLVDLVKDPRQPGTVRHLRRLYPDPITGKDEWGLVKSADGGFAGVYSLSEDAPLKSAGFAVRDAAFEGKGKYSEWQFVFAPAAAPAGTKPAPTATPEPKPAASLLGDR
;
A
#
# COMPACT_ATOMS: atom_id res chain seq x y z
N MET A 1 -5.54 70.73 -9.16
CA MET A 1 -4.92 69.71 -8.25
C MET A 1 -5.75 68.42 -8.21
N SER A 2 -5.74 67.62 -9.25
CA SER A 2 -6.60 66.40 -9.37
C SER A 2 -5.85 65.15 -9.82
N GLY A 3 -4.52 65.14 -9.68
CA GLY A 3 -3.69 64.02 -10.17
C GLY A 3 -3.41 62.86 -9.17
N GLN A 4 -3.83 62.99 -7.89
CA GLN A 4 -3.40 62.00 -6.86
C GLN A 4 -4.39 60.85 -6.59
N ARG A 5 -5.65 60.95 -7.04
CA ARG A 5 -6.68 59.93 -6.81
C ARG A 5 -6.46 58.62 -7.63
N GLY A 6 -5.84 58.73 -8.82
CA GLY A 6 -5.55 57.56 -9.66
C GLY A 6 -4.38 56.71 -9.14
N PHE A 7 -3.35 57.36 -8.54
CA PHE A 7 -2.17 56.67 -8.04
C PHE A 7 -2.47 55.81 -6.77
N THR A 8 -3.28 56.34 -5.85
CA THR A 8 -3.72 55.59 -4.67
C THR A 8 -4.54 54.35 -5.02
N TYR A 9 -5.41 54.46 -6.02
CA TYR A 9 -6.22 53.35 -6.50
C TYR A 9 -5.31 52.22 -7.09
N LEU A 10 -4.35 52.61 -7.91
CA LEU A 10 -3.40 51.71 -8.58
C LEU A 10 -2.49 51.01 -7.53
N THR A 11 -2.06 51.75 -6.50
CA THR A 11 -1.24 51.22 -5.41
C THR A 11 -2.06 50.19 -4.58
N VAL A 12 -3.31 50.50 -4.23
CA VAL A 12 -4.18 49.56 -3.50
C VAL A 12 -4.43 48.29 -4.33
N LEU A 13 -4.69 48.44 -5.62
CA LEU A 13 -4.91 47.32 -6.52
C LEU A 13 -3.67 46.40 -6.61
N PHE A 14 -2.46 47.03 -6.67
CA PHE A 14 -1.20 46.31 -6.69
C PHE A 14 -0.97 45.55 -5.36
N VAL A 15 -1.23 46.17 -4.21
CA VAL A 15 -1.09 45.54 -2.90
C VAL A 15 -2.06 44.35 -2.76
N VAL A 16 -3.31 44.52 -3.20
CA VAL A 16 -4.30 43.42 -3.17
C VAL A 16 -3.87 42.27 -4.08
N ALA A 17 -3.35 42.57 -5.28
CA ALA A 17 -2.85 41.56 -6.18
C ALA A 17 -1.65 40.79 -5.61
N MET A 18 -0.71 41.48 -4.95
CA MET A 18 0.42 40.85 -4.27
C MET A 18 -0.04 39.97 -3.09
N MET A 19 -1.01 40.44 -2.30
CA MET A 19 -1.60 39.64 -1.20
C MET A 19 -2.31 38.38 -1.76
N ALA A 20 -3.09 38.52 -2.81
CA ALA A 20 -3.75 37.39 -3.44
C ALA A 20 -2.78 36.33 -3.98
N GLY A 21 -1.71 36.77 -4.63
CA GLY A 21 -0.63 35.91 -5.10
C GLY A 21 0.10 35.16 -3.97
N GLY A 22 0.35 35.86 -2.86
CA GLY A 22 0.97 35.26 -1.65
C GLY A 22 0.10 34.17 -1.01
N LEU A 23 -1.21 34.38 -0.93
CA LEU A 23 -2.15 33.40 -0.38
C LEU A 23 -2.25 32.13 -1.22
N ALA A 24 -2.15 32.23 -2.53
CA ALA A 24 -2.19 31.07 -3.42
C ALA A 24 -1.00 30.12 -3.19
N LEU A 25 0.20 30.64 -2.98
CA LEU A 25 1.39 29.83 -2.70
C LEU A 25 1.32 29.09 -1.35
N ILE A 26 0.67 29.68 -0.36
CA ILE A 26 0.47 29.05 0.94
C ILE A 26 -0.45 27.83 0.82
N GLY A 27 -1.49 27.90 0.01
CA GLY A 27 -2.44 26.82 -0.19
C GLY A 27 -1.81 25.52 -0.72
N GLU A 28 -0.87 25.60 -1.65
CA GLU A 28 -0.18 24.42 -2.19
C GLU A 28 0.72 23.72 -1.18
N VAL A 29 1.42 24.49 -0.34
CA VAL A 29 2.28 23.92 0.72
C VAL A 29 1.45 23.16 1.73
N TRP A 30 0.31 23.70 2.14
CA TRP A 30 -0.61 23.05 3.09
C TRP A 30 -1.21 21.77 2.50
N HIS A 31 -1.60 21.78 1.25
CA HIS A 31 -2.16 20.60 0.57
C HIS A 31 -1.14 19.45 0.52
N THR A 32 0.09 19.75 0.11
CA THR A 32 1.16 18.74 0.02
C THR A 32 1.56 18.19 1.39
N SER A 33 1.62 19.06 2.41
CA SER A 33 1.94 18.64 3.79
C SER A 33 0.88 17.70 4.36
N ASN A 34 -0.41 18.05 4.18
CA ASN A 34 -1.53 17.22 4.62
C ASN A 34 -1.54 15.85 3.92
N LEU A 35 -1.21 15.82 2.61
CA LEU A 35 -1.18 14.58 1.86
C LEU A 35 -0.06 13.65 2.35
N ARG A 36 1.12 14.18 2.67
CA ARG A 36 2.23 13.40 3.27
C ARG A 36 1.86 12.80 4.63
N GLU A 37 1.13 13.55 5.45
CA GLU A 37 0.64 13.06 6.74
C GLU A 37 -0.33 11.91 6.54
N LYS A 38 -1.30 12.05 5.64
CA LYS A 38 -2.24 10.99 5.28
C LYS A 38 -1.57 9.74 4.73
N GLU A 39 -0.51 9.89 3.92
CA GLU A 39 0.30 8.74 3.45
C GLU A 39 1.01 8.02 4.60
N ALA A 40 1.59 8.77 5.52
CA ALA A 40 2.23 8.19 6.70
C ALA A 40 1.21 7.43 7.56
N ASP A 41 0.02 8.01 7.74
CA ASP A 41 -1.08 7.37 8.46
C ASP A 41 -1.58 6.13 7.72
N LEU A 42 -1.70 6.17 6.37
CA LEU A 42 -2.08 5.01 5.56
C LEU A 42 -1.09 3.85 5.74
N LEU A 43 0.21 4.14 5.70
CA LEU A 43 1.25 3.14 5.94
C LEU A 43 1.17 2.58 7.36
N HIS A 44 0.91 3.43 8.36
CA HIS A 44 0.76 2.99 9.74
C HIS A 44 -0.47 2.10 9.92
N VAL A 45 -1.63 2.58 9.53
CA VAL A 45 -2.92 1.87 9.66
C VAL A 45 -2.94 0.58 8.84
N GLY A 46 -2.46 0.60 7.61
CA GLY A 46 -2.37 -0.57 6.75
C GLY A 46 -1.47 -1.66 7.36
N ASN A 47 -0.34 -1.26 7.96
CA ASN A 47 0.52 -2.20 8.67
C ASN A 47 -0.10 -2.72 9.97
N GLU A 48 -0.94 -1.94 10.68
CA GLU A 48 -1.69 -2.43 11.83
C GLU A 48 -2.72 -3.51 11.41
N TYR A 49 -3.42 -3.31 10.29
CA TYR A 49 -4.29 -4.34 9.72
C TYR A 49 -3.51 -5.60 9.34
N ARG A 50 -2.36 -5.46 8.64
CA ARG A 50 -1.49 -6.59 8.28
C ARG A 50 -1.08 -7.39 9.51
N ARG A 51 -0.63 -6.74 10.59
CA ARG A 51 -0.27 -7.40 11.86
C ARG A 51 -1.46 -8.01 12.58
N ALA A 52 -2.65 -7.40 12.47
CA ALA A 52 -3.86 -7.96 13.06
C ALA A 52 -4.28 -9.24 12.35
N ILE A 53 -4.20 -9.26 11.00
CA ILE A 53 -4.46 -10.44 10.17
C ILE A 53 -3.45 -11.55 10.51
N GLU A 54 -2.17 -11.21 10.63
CA GLU A 54 -1.12 -12.14 11.05
C GLU A 54 -1.45 -12.78 12.39
N ARG A 55 -1.76 -11.97 13.41
CA ARG A 55 -2.12 -12.47 14.75
C ARG A 55 -3.36 -13.34 14.72
N TYR A 56 -4.41 -12.93 13.96
CA TYR A 56 -5.63 -13.71 13.79
C TYR A 56 -5.34 -15.08 13.18
N TYR A 57 -4.50 -15.12 12.14
CA TYR A 57 -4.10 -16.33 11.45
C TYR A 57 -3.29 -17.27 12.35
N LEU A 58 -2.33 -16.74 13.11
CA LEU A 58 -1.43 -17.52 13.96
C LEU A 58 -2.12 -18.02 15.25
N THR A 59 -3.11 -17.28 15.78
CA THR A 59 -3.80 -17.66 17.04
C THR A 59 -4.81 -18.78 16.84
N GLY A 60 -5.26 -19.03 15.62
CA GLY A 60 -6.29 -20.02 15.33
C GLY A 60 -5.83 -21.19 14.47
N GLN A 61 -6.76 -21.74 13.71
CA GLN A 61 -6.54 -22.89 12.83
C GLN A 61 -5.84 -22.50 11.49
N ARG A 62 -5.03 -21.45 11.48
CA ARG A 62 -4.39 -20.89 10.28
C ARG A 62 -5.39 -20.51 9.18
N GLN A 63 -6.51 -19.95 9.61
CA GLN A 63 -7.55 -19.45 8.70
C GLN A 63 -7.55 -17.93 8.70
N TYR A 64 -7.78 -17.35 7.53
CA TYR A 64 -7.94 -15.91 7.37
C TYR A 64 -9.29 -15.42 7.90
N PRO A 65 -9.38 -14.16 8.39
CA PRO A 65 -10.64 -13.57 8.81
C PRO A 65 -11.58 -13.41 7.61
N LYS A 66 -12.89 -13.52 7.85
CA LYS A 66 -13.91 -13.32 6.81
C LYS A 66 -14.38 -11.88 6.74
N ASN A 67 -14.40 -11.19 7.88
CA ASN A 67 -14.83 -9.81 8.01
C ASN A 67 -13.83 -9.00 8.82
N LEU A 68 -13.72 -7.69 8.54
CA LEU A 68 -12.84 -6.80 9.32
C LEU A 68 -13.21 -6.76 10.81
N VAL A 69 -14.50 -6.96 11.14
CA VAL A 69 -14.98 -7.01 12.53
C VAL A 69 -14.38 -8.17 13.30
N ASP A 70 -14.05 -9.28 12.62
CA ASP A 70 -13.44 -10.47 13.25
C ASP A 70 -12.06 -10.13 13.85
N LEU A 71 -11.38 -9.09 13.35
CA LEU A 71 -10.11 -8.61 13.91
C LEU A 71 -10.30 -7.85 15.23
N VAL A 72 -11.47 -7.24 15.44
CA VAL A 72 -11.78 -6.50 16.68
C VAL A 72 -12.37 -7.44 17.73
N LYS A 73 -13.11 -8.46 17.30
CA LYS A 73 -13.70 -9.48 18.17
C LYS A 73 -13.62 -10.83 17.46
N ASP A 74 -12.69 -11.67 17.88
CA ASP A 74 -12.51 -13.00 17.30
C ASP A 74 -13.69 -13.93 17.70
N PRO A 75 -14.53 -14.34 16.75
CA PRO A 75 -15.69 -15.20 17.04
C PRO A 75 -15.30 -16.64 17.41
N ARG A 76 -14.04 -17.04 17.16
CA ARG A 76 -13.55 -18.40 17.42
C ARG A 76 -13.16 -18.63 18.87
N GLN A 77 -12.98 -17.56 19.64
CA GLN A 77 -12.53 -17.62 21.01
C GLN A 77 -13.71 -17.38 21.98
N PRO A 78 -13.87 -18.19 23.05
CA PRO A 78 -14.95 -18.02 24.04
C PRO A 78 -14.81 -16.73 24.86
N GLY A 79 -13.65 -16.06 24.83
CA GLY A 79 -13.38 -14.79 25.49
C GLY A 79 -13.31 -13.63 24.50
N THR A 80 -13.16 -12.39 25.00
CA THR A 80 -12.95 -11.22 24.15
C THR A 80 -11.48 -11.14 23.73
N VAL A 81 -11.12 -11.82 22.65
CA VAL A 81 -9.80 -11.71 22.03
C VAL A 81 -9.87 -10.66 20.93
N ARG A 82 -8.97 -9.69 21.00
CA ARG A 82 -8.87 -8.58 20.03
C ARG A 82 -7.50 -8.59 19.36
N HIS A 83 -7.49 -8.66 18.04
CA HIS A 83 -6.29 -8.56 17.24
C HIS A 83 -6.05 -7.12 16.77
N LEU A 84 -7.13 -6.32 16.71
CA LEU A 84 -7.12 -4.90 16.40
C LEU A 84 -7.90 -4.14 17.50
N ARG A 85 -7.43 -2.95 17.89
CA ARG A 85 -8.09 -2.17 18.96
C ARG A 85 -9.46 -1.64 18.51
N ARG A 86 -9.54 -1.17 17.26
CA ARG A 86 -10.74 -0.65 16.60
C ARG A 86 -10.57 -0.78 15.08
N LEU A 87 -11.65 -0.66 14.34
CA LEU A 87 -11.56 -0.42 12.90
C LEU A 87 -11.09 1.02 12.69
N TYR A 88 -10.14 1.18 11.79
CA TYR A 88 -9.60 2.48 11.42
C TYR A 88 -10.18 2.86 10.06
N PRO A 89 -10.62 4.13 9.88
CA PRO A 89 -10.97 4.64 8.57
C PRO A 89 -9.74 4.70 7.66
N ASP A 90 -9.97 4.68 6.36
CA ASP A 90 -8.93 4.92 5.37
C ASP A 90 -8.50 6.39 5.42
N PRO A 91 -7.23 6.70 5.74
CA PRO A 91 -6.78 8.09 5.88
C PRO A 91 -6.83 8.89 4.57
N ILE A 92 -6.76 8.24 3.42
CA ILE A 92 -6.81 8.91 2.12
C ILE A 92 -8.24 9.31 1.77
N THR A 93 -9.16 8.34 1.81
CA THR A 93 -10.57 8.57 1.44
C THR A 93 -11.40 9.18 2.58
N GLY A 94 -10.96 9.02 3.84
CA GLY A 94 -11.69 9.39 5.05
C GLY A 94 -12.91 8.49 5.35
N LYS A 95 -13.07 7.36 4.63
CA LYS A 95 -14.19 6.44 4.78
C LYS A 95 -13.78 5.21 5.59
N ASP A 96 -14.76 4.53 6.20
CA ASP A 96 -14.53 3.27 6.93
C ASP A 96 -14.44 2.05 5.99
N GLU A 97 -14.44 2.27 4.68
CA GLU A 97 -14.42 1.24 3.66
C GLU A 97 -12.99 0.96 3.20
N TRP A 98 -12.62 -0.30 3.22
CA TRP A 98 -11.34 -0.81 2.73
C TRP A 98 -11.54 -1.81 1.61
N GLY A 99 -10.65 -1.81 0.63
CA GLY A 99 -10.54 -2.91 -0.32
C GLY A 99 -9.94 -4.14 0.38
N LEU A 100 -10.50 -5.31 0.10
CA LEU A 100 -10.05 -6.56 0.70
C LEU A 100 -9.33 -7.43 -0.32
N VAL A 101 -8.10 -7.83 0.00
CA VAL A 101 -7.36 -8.82 -0.81
C VAL A 101 -7.82 -10.21 -0.38
N LYS A 102 -8.61 -10.85 -1.24
CA LYS A 102 -9.18 -12.18 -0.96
C LYS A 102 -8.09 -13.26 -0.94
N SER A 103 -8.24 -14.20 -0.01
CA SER A 103 -7.46 -15.43 0.05
C SER A 103 -8.20 -16.58 -0.62
N ALA A 104 -7.47 -17.62 -1.03
CA ALA A 104 -8.04 -18.84 -1.59
C ALA A 104 -9.01 -19.56 -0.64
N ASP A 105 -8.82 -19.38 0.67
CA ASP A 105 -9.63 -20.01 1.73
C ASP A 105 -10.97 -19.29 1.99
N GLY A 106 -11.32 -18.30 1.16
CA GLY A 106 -12.58 -17.53 1.28
C GLY A 106 -12.56 -16.42 2.32
N GLY A 107 -11.42 -16.18 3.01
CA GLY A 107 -11.16 -15.03 3.86
C GLY A 107 -10.43 -13.91 3.10
N PHE A 108 -9.88 -12.92 3.83
CA PHE A 108 -9.03 -11.89 3.27
C PHE A 108 -7.64 -11.90 3.91
N ALA A 109 -6.62 -11.81 3.07
CA ALA A 109 -5.21 -11.84 3.46
C ALA A 109 -4.62 -10.44 3.67
N GLY A 110 -5.32 -9.39 3.24
CA GLY A 110 -4.85 -8.02 3.33
C GLY A 110 -5.92 -6.99 3.04
N VAL A 111 -5.55 -5.72 3.23
CA VAL A 111 -6.39 -4.56 2.94
C VAL A 111 -5.65 -3.58 2.03
N TYR A 112 -6.39 -2.72 1.33
CA TYR A 112 -5.85 -1.63 0.53
C TYR A 112 -6.82 -0.45 0.50
N SER A 113 -6.31 0.76 0.25
CA SER A 113 -7.16 1.95 0.07
C SER A 113 -7.94 1.86 -1.24
N LEU A 114 -9.17 2.35 -1.24
CA LEU A 114 -9.99 2.44 -2.46
C LEU A 114 -9.73 3.71 -3.27
N SER A 115 -8.76 4.56 -2.87
CA SER A 115 -8.41 5.75 -3.62
C SER A 115 -7.61 5.41 -4.88
N GLU A 116 -8.02 5.99 -6.00
CA GLU A 116 -7.36 5.91 -7.30
C GLU A 116 -6.35 7.05 -7.51
N ASP A 117 -6.17 7.90 -6.50
CA ASP A 117 -5.24 9.02 -6.57
C ASP A 117 -3.79 8.53 -6.61
N ALA A 118 -2.93 9.36 -7.20
CA ALA A 118 -1.50 9.08 -7.28
C ALA A 118 -0.80 9.40 -5.95
N PRO A 119 0.02 8.48 -5.42
CA PRO A 119 0.78 8.73 -4.21
C PRO A 119 1.93 9.73 -4.47
N LEU A 120 2.25 10.52 -3.45
CA LEU A 120 3.44 11.38 -3.43
C LEU A 120 4.71 10.56 -3.22
N LYS A 121 4.63 9.56 -2.35
CA LYS A 121 5.75 8.68 -2.03
C LYS A 121 5.88 7.59 -3.09
N SER A 122 6.96 7.62 -3.86
CA SER A 122 7.25 6.63 -4.92
C SER A 122 8.40 5.68 -4.57
N ALA A 123 9.23 6.02 -3.56
CA ALA A 123 10.42 5.25 -3.19
C ALA A 123 10.75 5.38 -1.69
N GLY A 124 11.72 4.60 -1.21
CA GLY A 124 12.19 4.65 0.17
C GLY A 124 11.21 4.05 1.17
N PHE A 125 10.53 2.98 0.78
CA PHE A 125 9.67 2.22 1.67
C PHE A 125 10.47 1.30 2.60
N ALA A 126 9.89 0.93 3.71
CA ALA A 126 10.45 -0.12 4.56
C ALA A 126 10.47 -1.46 3.79
N VAL A 127 11.36 -2.37 4.16
CA VAL A 127 11.53 -3.69 3.49
C VAL A 127 10.19 -4.44 3.35
N ARG A 128 9.34 -4.35 4.37
CA ARG A 128 8.01 -4.98 4.36
C ARG A 128 7.02 -4.36 3.35
N ASP A 129 7.26 -3.14 2.93
CA ASP A 129 6.41 -2.34 2.04
C ASP A 129 7.10 -2.07 0.70
N ALA A 130 8.23 -2.74 0.41
CA ALA A 130 9.00 -2.56 -0.82
C ALA A 130 8.18 -2.83 -2.10
N ALA A 131 7.13 -3.63 -2.01
CA ALA A 131 6.21 -3.89 -3.11
C ALA A 131 5.40 -2.65 -3.56
N PHE A 132 5.43 -1.57 -2.78
CA PHE A 132 4.74 -0.31 -3.11
C PHE A 132 5.58 0.63 -3.99
N GLU A 133 6.88 0.34 -4.15
CA GLU A 133 7.74 1.16 -5.01
C GLU A 133 7.24 1.17 -6.46
N GLY A 134 7.17 2.36 -7.02
CA GLY A 134 6.75 2.58 -8.39
C GLY A 134 5.24 2.38 -8.66
N LYS A 135 4.43 2.16 -7.61
CA LYS A 135 2.98 2.08 -7.76
C LYS A 135 2.38 3.44 -8.06
N GLY A 136 1.45 3.47 -9.03
CA GLY A 136 0.83 4.70 -9.50
C GLY A 136 -0.41 5.13 -8.74
N LYS A 137 -0.99 4.26 -7.90
CA LYS A 137 -2.24 4.52 -7.18
C LYS A 137 -2.19 3.96 -5.77
N TYR A 138 -2.92 4.59 -4.82
CA TYR A 138 -3.06 4.06 -3.47
C TYR A 138 -3.77 2.71 -3.44
N SER A 139 -4.68 2.43 -4.36
CA SER A 139 -5.35 1.13 -4.49
C SER A 139 -4.41 -0.04 -4.81
N GLU A 140 -3.20 0.26 -5.28
CA GLU A 140 -2.16 -0.75 -5.52
C GLU A 140 -1.28 -1.02 -4.28
N TRP A 141 -1.40 -0.22 -3.21
CA TRP A 141 -0.69 -0.45 -1.95
C TRP A 141 -1.42 -1.49 -1.11
N GLN A 142 -1.14 -2.75 -1.40
CA GLN A 142 -1.81 -3.88 -0.76
C GLN A 142 -1.03 -4.32 0.50
N PHE A 143 -1.63 -4.12 1.66
CA PHE A 143 -1.07 -4.53 2.95
C PHE A 143 -1.42 -5.99 3.23
N VAL A 144 -0.71 -6.91 2.59
CA VAL A 144 -0.99 -8.35 2.63
C VAL A 144 -0.10 -9.03 3.67
N PHE A 145 -0.70 -9.92 4.47
CA PHE A 145 0.01 -10.93 5.21
C PHE A 145 -0.02 -12.24 4.40
N ALA A 146 1.16 -12.70 4.00
CA ALA A 146 1.35 -14.03 3.46
C ALA A 146 2.22 -14.79 4.48
N PRO A 147 1.74 -15.92 5.03
CA PRO A 147 2.62 -16.78 5.82
C PRO A 147 3.81 -17.13 4.95
N ALA A 148 5.03 -17.07 5.51
CA ALA A 148 6.20 -17.53 4.80
C ALA A 148 5.89 -18.94 4.30
N ALA A 149 5.72 -19.10 3.00
CA ALA A 149 5.65 -20.41 2.39
C ALA A 149 6.90 -21.14 2.87
N ALA A 150 6.74 -22.34 3.43
CA ALA A 150 7.87 -23.25 3.56
C ALA A 150 8.61 -23.20 2.22
N PRO A 151 9.95 -23.04 2.20
CA PRO A 151 10.67 -22.74 0.97
C PRO A 151 10.13 -23.65 -0.11
N ALA A 152 9.49 -23.06 -1.10
CA ALA A 152 8.95 -23.79 -2.24
C ALA A 152 10.13 -24.52 -2.82
N GLY A 153 10.10 -25.85 -2.69
CA GLY A 153 11.17 -26.71 -3.14
C GLY A 153 11.63 -26.22 -4.49
N THR A 154 12.91 -25.99 -4.60
CA THR A 154 13.63 -25.63 -5.80
C THR A 154 12.94 -26.28 -7.00
N LYS A 155 12.36 -25.45 -7.87
CA LYS A 155 11.80 -25.90 -9.15
C LYS A 155 12.90 -26.78 -9.78
N PRO A 156 12.67 -28.07 -10.04
CA PRO A 156 13.69 -28.89 -10.62
C PRO A 156 14.13 -28.21 -11.91
N ALA A 157 15.41 -27.93 -12.03
CA ALA A 157 16.03 -27.47 -13.25
C ALA A 157 15.61 -28.46 -14.35
N PRO A 158 15.28 -28.00 -15.57
CA PRO A 158 14.97 -28.90 -16.67
C PRO A 158 16.19 -29.82 -16.83
N THR A 159 15.97 -31.11 -16.60
CA THR A 159 16.94 -32.17 -16.83
C THR A 159 17.43 -32.04 -18.27
N ALA A 160 18.66 -31.62 -18.43
CA ALA A 160 19.30 -31.65 -19.73
C ALA A 160 19.25 -33.11 -20.18
N THR A 161 18.54 -33.41 -21.24
CA THR A 161 18.53 -34.67 -21.95
C THR A 161 19.95 -34.96 -22.35
N PRO A 162 20.58 -36.09 -21.96
CA PRO A 162 21.91 -36.41 -22.42
C PRO A 162 21.87 -36.64 -23.94
N GLU A 163 22.61 -35.82 -24.64
CA GLU A 163 22.87 -35.93 -26.08
C GLU A 163 23.44 -37.32 -26.37
N PRO A 164 22.91 -38.09 -27.33
CA PRO A 164 23.45 -39.40 -27.66
C PRO A 164 24.84 -39.24 -28.29
N LYS A 165 25.84 -39.80 -27.62
CA LYS A 165 27.23 -39.90 -28.09
C LYS A 165 27.27 -40.63 -29.43
N PRO A 166 27.87 -40.07 -30.48
CA PRO A 166 27.96 -40.77 -31.75
C PRO A 166 28.78 -42.04 -31.59
N ALA A 167 28.23 -43.17 -32.04
CA ALA A 167 28.91 -44.46 -32.08
C ALA A 167 30.13 -44.35 -32.99
N ALA A 168 31.30 -44.62 -32.40
CA ALA A 168 32.55 -44.79 -33.15
C ALA A 168 32.42 -46.05 -34.02
N SER A 169 32.45 -45.84 -35.31
CA SER A 169 32.57 -46.85 -36.32
C SER A 169 33.87 -47.57 -36.13
N LEU A 170 33.83 -48.83 -35.66
CA LEU A 170 34.90 -49.81 -35.78
C LEU A 170 34.77 -50.43 -37.17
N LEU A 171 35.44 -49.86 -38.14
CA LEU A 171 35.76 -50.61 -39.33
C LEU A 171 37.21 -51.09 -39.15
N GLY A 172 37.30 -52.33 -38.85
CA GLY A 172 38.58 -53.02 -38.96
C GLY A 172 39.00 -53.14 -40.42
N ASP A 173 40.25 -52.93 -40.66
CA ASP A 173 40.90 -53.45 -41.85
C ASP A 173 42.09 -54.34 -41.44
N ARG A 174 42.23 -55.27 -42.14
CA ARG A 174 42.97 -56.48 -42.24
C ARG A 174 44.47 -56.26 -42.40
#